data_a9ea29e0dcadc73a66dd75b035f5e762
#
_entry.id   a9ea29e0dcadc73a66dd75b035f5e762
#
_cell.length_a   1.000
_cell.length_b   1.000
_cell.length_c   1.000
_cell.angle_alpha   90.00
_cell.angle_beta   90.00
_cell.angle_gamma   90.00
#
_symmetry.space_group_name_H-M   'P 1'
#
loop_
_entity.id
_entity.type
_entity.pdbx_description
1 polymer ?
#
loop_
_entity_poly.entity_id
_entity_poly.type
_entity_poly.pdbx_seq_one_letter_code
_entity_poly.pdbx_strand_id
1 'polypeptide(L)'
;MKTVLLIDDDNIFLLSIGVRLKSMGYTVCTAKDAASAISVVRKTSPDVIVLDVSLPAGDGFLVAGRLQNLIASAATPIIFVTASEKQGLRERAMKLGAVAFLTKPFDATTLADAIESALSPAANWQPQASEA
;
A
#
# COMPACT_ATOMS: atom_id res chain seq x y z
N MET A 1 -15.16 10.05 -3.02
CA MET A 1 -13.73 10.26 -2.88
C MET A 1 -13.09 9.00 -2.34
N LYS A 2 -12.06 8.55 -2.95
CA LYS A 2 -11.44 7.30 -2.51
C LYS A 2 -10.46 7.55 -1.38
N THR A 3 -10.35 6.59 -0.47
CA THR A 3 -9.51 6.68 0.71
C THR A 3 -8.28 5.78 0.56
N VAL A 4 -7.12 6.38 0.78
CA VAL A 4 -5.83 5.67 0.73
C VAL A 4 -5.28 5.62 2.14
N LEU A 5 -4.88 4.44 2.58
CA LEU A 5 -4.18 4.27 3.86
C LEU A 5 -2.71 4.08 3.58
N LEU A 6 -1.87 4.96 4.10
CA LEU A 6 -0.42 4.85 4.00
C LEU A 6 0.12 4.28 5.31
N ILE A 7 0.80 3.15 5.25
CA ILE A 7 1.39 2.52 6.43
C ILE A 7 2.90 2.54 6.27
N ASP A 8 3.57 3.38 7.06
CA ASP A 8 5.01 3.58 6.93
C ASP A 8 5.48 4.26 8.22
N ASP A 9 6.65 3.95 8.70
CA ASP A 9 7.16 4.60 9.89
C ASP A 9 7.93 5.88 9.58
N ASP A 10 8.14 6.19 8.30
CA ASP A 10 8.85 7.38 7.87
C ASP A 10 7.89 8.57 7.82
N ASN A 11 7.99 9.44 8.82
CA ASN A 11 7.11 10.61 8.91
C ASN A 11 7.21 11.53 7.70
N ILE A 12 8.41 11.67 7.17
CA ILE A 12 8.62 12.56 6.01
C ILE A 12 7.91 11.99 4.80
N PHE A 13 8.00 10.68 4.60
CA PHE A 13 7.32 10.02 3.50
C PHE A 13 5.80 10.18 3.64
N LEU A 14 5.27 9.90 4.85
CA LEU A 14 3.83 10.02 5.07
C LEU A 14 3.33 11.43 4.80
N LEU A 15 4.08 12.43 5.27
CA LEU A 15 3.67 13.81 5.09
C LEU A 15 3.73 14.22 3.63
N SER A 16 4.86 13.99 2.98
CA SER A 16 5.07 14.48 1.62
C SER A 16 4.17 13.77 0.61
N ILE A 17 4.08 12.46 0.69
CA ILE A 17 3.22 11.71 -0.22
C ILE A 17 1.75 11.99 0.11
N GLY A 18 1.43 12.09 1.39
CA GLY A 18 0.05 12.38 1.80
C GLY A 18 -0.45 13.70 1.24
N VAL A 19 0.36 14.75 1.31
CA VAL A 19 -0.02 16.05 0.77
C VAL A 19 -0.28 15.96 -0.72
N ARG A 20 0.60 15.25 -1.44
CA ARG A 20 0.46 15.13 -2.89
C ARG A 20 -0.79 14.34 -3.26
N LEU A 21 -1.06 13.24 -2.56
CA LEU A 21 -2.25 12.46 -2.86
C LEU A 21 -3.53 13.23 -2.55
N LYS A 22 -3.53 14.02 -1.47
CA LYS A 22 -4.69 14.86 -1.17
C LYS A 22 -4.92 15.87 -2.27
N SER A 23 -3.86 16.45 -2.82
CA SER A 23 -4.00 17.40 -3.89
C SER A 23 -4.55 16.77 -5.16
N MET A 24 -4.46 15.47 -5.29
CA MET A 24 -5.00 14.72 -6.42
C MET A 24 -6.44 14.25 -6.18
N GLY A 25 -7.03 14.59 -5.04
CA GLY A 25 -8.41 14.25 -4.75
C GLY A 25 -8.64 13.06 -3.85
N TYR A 26 -7.60 12.46 -3.30
CA TYR A 26 -7.77 11.33 -2.39
C TYR A 26 -7.94 11.78 -0.95
N THR A 27 -8.71 11.00 -0.18
CA THR A 27 -8.68 11.11 1.27
C THR A 27 -7.54 10.24 1.75
N VAL A 28 -6.69 10.74 2.63
CA VAL A 28 -5.49 10.03 3.08
C VAL A 28 -5.54 9.81 4.57
N CYS A 29 -5.32 8.56 4.98
CA CYS A 29 -5.15 8.19 6.37
C CYS A 29 -3.76 7.59 6.52
N THR A 30 -3.17 7.66 7.70
CA THR A 30 -1.81 7.16 7.90
C THR A 30 -1.74 6.28 9.13
N ALA A 31 -0.79 5.37 9.15
CA ALA A 31 -0.48 4.54 10.31
C ALA A 31 1.01 4.23 10.28
N LYS A 32 1.61 4.01 11.44
CA LYS A 32 3.04 3.77 11.52
C LYS A 32 3.40 2.36 11.94
N ASP A 33 2.43 1.59 12.35
CA ASP A 33 2.67 0.23 12.82
C ASP A 33 1.42 -0.63 12.61
N ALA A 34 1.52 -1.90 12.93
CA ALA A 34 0.41 -2.83 12.72
C ALA A 34 -0.82 -2.47 13.53
N ALA A 35 -0.63 -2.12 14.80
CA ALA A 35 -1.77 -1.85 15.67
C ALA A 35 -2.55 -0.64 15.21
N SER A 36 -1.86 0.45 14.86
CA SER A 36 -2.53 1.65 14.38
C SER A 36 -3.17 1.40 13.01
N ALA A 37 -2.51 0.60 12.16
CA ALA A 37 -3.07 0.26 10.86
C ALA A 37 -4.40 -0.46 11.00
N ILE A 38 -4.48 -1.45 11.89
CA ILE A 38 -5.71 -2.20 12.12
C ILE A 38 -6.81 -1.26 12.63
N SER A 39 -6.46 -0.37 13.56
CA SER A 39 -7.41 0.58 14.10
C SER A 39 -7.97 1.49 12.98
N VAL A 40 -7.08 2.01 12.13
CA VAL A 40 -7.49 2.89 11.04
C VAL A 40 -8.35 2.15 10.02
N VAL A 41 -7.98 0.91 9.70
CA VAL A 41 -8.77 0.10 8.76
C VAL A 41 -10.20 -0.06 9.25
N ARG A 42 -10.35 -0.35 10.53
CA ARG A 42 -11.68 -0.55 11.11
C ARG A 42 -12.52 0.73 11.10
N LYS A 43 -11.86 1.88 11.24
CA LYS A 43 -12.58 3.16 11.30
C LYS A 43 -12.89 3.70 9.92
N THR A 44 -12.04 3.50 8.95
CA THR A 44 -12.13 4.20 7.67
C THR A 44 -12.47 3.33 6.48
N SER A 45 -12.26 2.02 6.59
CA SER A 45 -12.47 1.09 5.47
C SER A 45 -11.81 1.62 4.20
N PRO A 46 -10.48 1.71 4.16
CA PRO A 46 -9.81 2.32 3.02
C PRO A 46 -10.04 1.54 1.73
N ASP A 47 -9.95 2.24 0.62
CA ASP A 47 -10.13 1.63 -0.70
C ASP A 47 -8.84 0.99 -1.22
N VAL A 48 -7.70 1.46 -0.76
CA VAL A 48 -6.40 0.89 -1.13
C VAL A 48 -5.43 1.14 0.01
N ILE A 49 -4.50 0.21 0.20
CA ILE A 49 -3.49 0.29 1.25
C ILE A 49 -2.12 0.35 0.60
N VAL A 50 -1.29 1.31 1.02
CA VAL A 50 0.11 1.43 0.62
C VAL A 50 0.93 1.07 1.84
N LEU A 51 1.73 0.03 1.77
CA LEU A 51 2.36 -0.57 2.94
C LEU A 51 3.85 -0.75 2.74
N ASP A 52 4.63 -0.15 3.63
CA ASP A 52 6.09 -0.30 3.62
C ASP A 52 6.45 -1.71 4.10
N VAL A 53 7.30 -2.38 3.34
CA VAL A 53 7.79 -3.70 3.69
C VAL A 53 8.64 -3.66 4.96
N SER A 54 9.34 -2.57 5.21
CA SER A 54 10.38 -2.49 6.23
C SER A 54 9.92 -1.81 7.52
N LEU A 55 8.78 -2.19 8.04
CA LEU A 55 8.30 -1.63 9.31
C LEU A 55 9.13 -2.14 10.49
N PRO A 56 9.39 -1.30 11.47
CA PRO A 56 10.31 -1.66 12.55
C PRO A 56 9.85 -2.81 13.44
N ALA A 57 8.61 -2.87 13.79
CA ALA A 57 8.14 -3.87 14.75
C ALA A 57 7.69 -5.15 14.12
N GLY A 58 8.16 -5.43 12.96
CA GLY A 58 7.74 -6.62 12.23
C GLY A 58 7.80 -6.25 10.78
N ASP A 59 7.85 -7.17 9.90
CA ASP A 59 7.92 -6.77 8.52
C ASP A 59 6.52 -6.48 7.98
N GLY A 60 6.48 -5.68 6.95
CA GLY A 60 5.22 -5.29 6.33
C GLY A 60 4.44 -6.47 5.78
N PHE A 61 5.12 -7.56 5.43
CA PHE A 61 4.42 -8.74 4.95
C PHE A 61 3.55 -9.37 6.05
N LEU A 62 4.03 -9.35 7.29
CA LEU A 62 3.22 -9.83 8.41
C LEU A 62 2.00 -8.94 8.62
N VAL A 63 2.19 -7.62 8.49
CA VAL A 63 1.08 -6.68 8.60
C VAL A 63 0.06 -6.96 7.50
N ALA A 64 0.54 -7.17 6.27
CA ALA A 64 -0.35 -7.49 5.15
C ALA A 64 -1.18 -8.74 5.44
N GLY A 65 -0.54 -9.78 5.99
CA GLY A 65 -1.27 -10.99 6.33
C GLY A 65 -2.37 -10.74 7.34
N ARG A 66 -2.11 -9.91 8.35
CA ARG A 66 -3.13 -9.57 9.32
C ARG A 66 -4.28 -8.79 8.70
N LEU A 67 -3.96 -7.84 7.82
CA LEU A 67 -4.99 -7.06 7.15
C LEU A 67 -5.85 -7.91 6.25
N GLN A 68 -5.25 -8.89 5.59
CA GLN A 68 -5.98 -9.79 4.70
C GLN A 68 -6.92 -10.71 5.48
N ASN A 69 -6.67 -10.91 6.77
CA ASN A 69 -7.53 -11.72 7.61
C ASN A 69 -8.64 -10.93 8.28
N LEU A 70 -8.69 -9.62 8.10
CA LEU A 70 -9.75 -8.81 8.65
C LEU A 70 -10.87 -8.69 7.62
N ILE A 71 -12.11 -8.84 8.07
CA ILE A 71 -13.26 -8.69 7.18
C ILE A 71 -13.24 -7.30 6.53
N ALA A 72 -12.88 -6.29 7.31
CA ALA A 72 -12.89 -4.90 6.83
C ALA A 72 -11.90 -4.64 5.70
N SER A 73 -10.84 -5.45 5.57
CA SER A 73 -9.81 -5.20 4.57
C SER A 73 -9.44 -6.43 3.76
N ALA A 74 -10.19 -7.52 3.88
CA ALA A 74 -9.85 -8.76 3.20
C ALA A 74 -9.73 -8.61 1.68
N ALA A 75 -10.55 -7.77 1.09
CA ALA A 75 -10.54 -7.54 -0.35
C ALA A 75 -9.86 -6.24 -0.75
N THR A 76 -9.26 -5.53 0.19
CA THR A 76 -8.64 -4.24 -0.12
C THR A 76 -7.30 -4.46 -0.81
N PRO A 77 -7.07 -3.86 -1.98
CA PRO A 77 -5.79 -4.04 -2.67
C PRO A 77 -4.65 -3.42 -1.89
N ILE A 78 -3.50 -4.09 -1.90
CA ILE A 78 -2.31 -3.64 -1.20
C ILE A 78 -1.21 -3.36 -2.21
N ILE A 79 -0.61 -2.17 -2.11
CA ILE A 79 0.58 -1.78 -2.87
C ILE A 79 1.72 -1.77 -1.88
N PHE A 80 2.75 -2.58 -2.11
CA PHE A 80 3.92 -2.56 -1.24
C PHE A 80 4.92 -1.53 -1.73
N VAL A 81 5.57 -0.87 -0.79
CA VAL A 81 6.66 0.05 -1.11
C VAL A 81 7.85 -0.31 -0.22
N THR A 82 9.05 -0.02 -0.66
CA THR A 82 10.24 -0.29 0.15
C THR A 82 11.44 0.50 -0.36
N ALA A 83 12.33 0.89 0.56
CA ALA A 83 13.62 1.43 0.20
C ALA A 83 14.66 0.31 0.05
N SER A 84 14.31 -0.92 0.42
CA SER A 84 15.26 -2.03 0.38
C SER A 84 15.43 -2.58 -1.02
N GLU A 85 16.66 -2.93 -1.35
CA GLU A 85 16.93 -3.58 -2.62
C GLU A 85 17.20 -5.07 -2.44
N LYS A 86 16.82 -5.65 -1.32
CA LYS A 86 16.97 -7.07 -1.12
C LYS A 86 16.25 -7.85 -2.20
N GLN A 87 16.88 -8.91 -2.63
CA GLN A 87 16.27 -9.78 -3.63
C GLN A 87 15.08 -10.53 -3.02
N GLY A 88 14.14 -10.86 -3.84
CA GLY A 88 13.01 -11.69 -3.43
C GLY A 88 11.84 -10.95 -2.83
N LEU A 89 11.97 -9.65 -2.55
CA LEU A 89 10.87 -8.90 -1.95
C LEU A 89 9.68 -8.77 -2.89
N ARG A 90 9.95 -8.47 -4.15
CA ARG A 90 8.87 -8.34 -5.12
C ARG A 90 8.11 -9.65 -5.28
N GLU A 91 8.83 -10.75 -5.40
CA GLU A 91 8.20 -12.06 -5.55
C GLU A 91 7.36 -12.40 -4.33
N ARG A 92 7.86 -12.09 -3.15
CA ARG A 92 7.13 -12.35 -1.92
C ARG A 92 5.85 -11.50 -1.87
N ALA A 93 5.96 -10.24 -2.28
CA ALA A 93 4.79 -9.35 -2.34
C ALA A 93 3.74 -9.91 -3.29
N MET A 94 4.17 -10.33 -4.46
CA MET A 94 3.24 -10.85 -5.46
C MET A 94 2.56 -12.13 -5.00
N LYS A 95 3.27 -12.99 -4.28
CA LYS A 95 2.67 -14.19 -3.72
C LYS A 95 1.59 -13.87 -2.70
N LEU A 96 1.68 -12.73 -2.05
CA LEU A 96 0.65 -12.30 -1.11
C LEU A 96 -0.48 -11.58 -1.80
N GLY A 97 -0.46 -11.50 -3.12
CA GLY A 97 -1.55 -10.87 -3.86
C GLY A 97 -1.43 -9.37 -4.01
N ALA A 98 -0.22 -8.83 -3.83
CA ALA A 98 -0.02 -7.40 -4.02
C ALA A 98 -0.41 -6.99 -5.43
N VAL A 99 -1.03 -5.82 -5.55
CA VAL A 99 -1.39 -5.33 -6.88
C VAL A 99 -0.26 -4.49 -7.48
N ALA A 100 0.70 -4.07 -6.69
CA ALA A 100 1.87 -3.36 -7.20
C ALA A 100 2.99 -3.40 -6.16
N PHE A 101 4.21 -3.16 -6.60
CA PHE A 101 5.38 -3.12 -5.73
C PHE A 101 6.29 -2.00 -6.24
N LEU A 102 6.53 -1.01 -5.41
CA LEU A 102 7.33 0.16 -5.80
C LEU A 102 8.55 0.30 -4.92
N THR A 103 9.68 0.67 -5.53
CA THR A 103 10.92 0.89 -4.78
C THR A 103 11.14 2.39 -4.60
N LYS A 104 11.39 2.81 -3.37
CA LYS A 104 11.70 4.21 -3.09
C LYS A 104 13.11 4.53 -3.60
N PRO A 105 13.36 5.73 -4.06
CA PRO A 105 12.40 6.84 -4.15
C PRO A 105 11.56 6.72 -5.42
N PHE A 106 10.33 7.19 -5.34
CA PHE A 106 9.46 7.32 -6.50
C PHE A 106 8.68 8.61 -6.33
N ASP A 107 8.15 9.15 -7.42
CA ASP A 107 7.36 10.36 -7.27
C ASP A 107 5.89 10.02 -7.01
N ALA A 108 5.14 11.02 -6.58
CA ALA A 108 3.75 10.81 -6.24
C ALA A 108 2.92 10.38 -7.45
N THR A 109 3.33 10.77 -8.65
CA THR A 109 2.61 10.38 -9.86
C THR A 109 2.71 8.87 -10.09
N THR A 110 3.88 8.29 -9.86
CA THR A 110 4.06 6.84 -9.99
C THR A 110 3.14 6.09 -9.02
N LEU A 111 3.08 6.55 -7.78
CA LEU A 111 2.21 5.93 -6.80
C LEU A 111 0.74 6.15 -7.17
N ALA A 112 0.38 7.35 -7.60
CA ALA A 112 -1.00 7.63 -7.98
C ALA A 112 -1.45 6.76 -9.14
N ASP A 113 -0.57 6.49 -10.11
CA ASP A 113 -0.89 5.61 -11.22
C ASP A 113 -1.16 4.18 -10.71
N ALA A 114 -0.35 3.70 -9.77
CA ALA A 114 -0.56 2.39 -9.19
C ALA A 114 -1.88 2.33 -8.41
N ILE A 115 -2.20 3.37 -7.67
CA ILE A 115 -3.45 3.46 -6.93
C ILE A 115 -4.64 3.44 -7.90
N GLU A 116 -4.56 4.22 -8.96
CA GLU A 116 -5.64 4.28 -9.92
C GLU A 116 -5.86 2.92 -10.58
N SER A 117 -4.79 2.22 -10.92
CA SER A 117 -4.91 0.88 -11.48
C SER A 117 -5.55 -0.08 -10.48
N ALA A 118 -5.18 0.03 -9.21
CA ALA A 118 -5.71 -0.84 -8.18
C ALA A 118 -7.21 -0.62 -7.96
N LEU A 119 -7.66 0.60 -8.16
CA LEU A 119 -9.06 0.95 -7.94
C LEU A 119 -9.92 0.77 -9.20
N SER A 120 -9.30 0.44 -10.32
CA SER A 120 -10.04 0.27 -11.55
C SER A 120 -10.88 -0.99 -11.49
N PRO A 121 -12.17 -0.90 -11.71
CA PRO A 121 -12.99 -2.11 -11.67
C PRO A 121 -12.63 -3.09 -12.74
N ALA A 122 -12.10 -2.67 -13.82
CA ALA A 122 -11.76 -3.59 -14.85
C ALA A 122 -10.57 -4.37 -14.44
N ALA A 123 -9.93 -3.92 -13.42
CA ALA A 123 -8.83 -4.65 -12.93
C ALA A 123 -8.02 -5.12 -14.01
N ASN A 124 -7.93 -4.38 -14.95
CA ASN A 124 -7.21 -4.86 -16.04
C ASN A 124 -5.81 -4.89 -15.69
N TRP A 125 -5.50 -4.70 -14.47
CA TRP A 125 -4.15 -4.84 -14.12
C TRP A 125 -3.79 -6.26 -14.41
N GLN A 126 -2.93 -6.42 -15.32
CA GLN A 126 -2.43 -7.67 -15.67
C GLN A 126 -1.15 -7.77 -14.95
N PRO A 127 -1.08 -8.64 -14.01
CA PRO A 127 0.18 -8.81 -13.35
C PRO A 127 1.09 -9.12 -14.45
N GLN A 128 1.77 -8.46 -14.76
CA GLN A 128 2.59 -8.58 -15.61
C GLN A 128 3.14 -9.79 -15.78
N ALA A 129 2.29 -10.68 -15.63
CA ALA A 129 2.55 -11.92 -16.19
C ALA A 129 3.26 -11.63 -17.42
N SER A 130 2.75 -10.70 -17.98
CA SER A 130 3.33 -10.43 -19.21
C SER A 130 4.69 -10.01 -19.04
N GLU A 131 5.05 -9.56 -17.92
CA GLU A 131 6.28 -9.20 -17.87
C GLU A 131 6.96 -10.18 -17.32
N ALA A 132 6.47 -11.21 -17.17
CA ALA A 132 7.19 -12.34 -16.69
C ALA A 132 8.38 -12.60 -17.52
#